data_4384de3633fe1714e2ace33b3f953651
#
_entry.id   4384de3633fe1714e2ace33b3f953651
#
_cell.length_a   1.000
_cell.length_b   1.000
_cell.length_c   1.000
_cell.angle_alpha   90.00
_cell.angle_beta   90.00
_cell.angle_gamma   90.00
#
_symmetry.space_group_name_H-M   'P 1'
#
loop_
_entity.id
_entity.type
_entity.pdbx_description
1 polymer ?
#
loop_
_entity_poly.entity_id
_entity_poly.type
_entity_poly.pdbx_seq_one_letter_code
_entity_poly.pdbx_strand_id
1 'polypeptide(L)'
;GDAMEQQEAQRMRDEGQDELHQALLNILANREEELRATIQAIDTRQLRQILSLLRSCEVMEVVSEGGGLPVAFDASIRFSHLGKRCVSSAVHEKNLAFAQTLTPKDILIVLSASGQSARLEEVSAAAKGRDVPVLLITCDSHSPLAQLADYVMTASNREQRLIEGSHAASLLSPNVLIEVLYY
;
A
#
# COMPACT_ATOMS: atom_id res chain seq x y z
N GLY A 1 -21.85 -45.68 -25.73
CA GLY A 1 -22.33 -44.51 -24.90
C GLY A 1 -21.37 -44.21 -23.79
N ASP A 2 -21.34 -45.02 -22.73
CA ASP A 2 -20.69 -44.66 -21.44
C ASP A 2 -19.17 -44.40 -21.49
N ALA A 3 -18.44 -45.16 -22.34
CA ALA A 3 -16.97 -44.97 -22.41
C ALA A 3 -16.57 -43.66 -23.11
N MET A 4 -17.31 -43.21 -24.11
CA MET A 4 -17.08 -41.96 -24.82
C MET A 4 -17.45 -40.75 -23.94
N GLU A 5 -18.55 -40.84 -23.21
CA GLU A 5 -18.98 -39.80 -22.26
C GLU A 5 -18.01 -39.65 -21.09
N GLN A 6 -17.47 -40.76 -20.58
CA GLN A 6 -16.44 -40.74 -19.54
C GLN A 6 -15.12 -40.13 -20.04
N GLN A 7 -14.73 -40.40 -21.28
CA GLN A 7 -13.53 -39.87 -21.89
C GLN A 7 -13.65 -38.39 -22.18
N GLU A 8 -14.81 -37.92 -22.59
CA GLU A 8 -15.09 -36.49 -22.80
C GLU A 8 -15.13 -35.70 -21.48
N ALA A 9 -15.77 -36.30 -20.45
CA ALA A 9 -15.76 -35.69 -19.10
C ALA A 9 -14.37 -35.62 -18.49
N GLN A 10 -13.50 -36.61 -18.73
CA GLN A 10 -12.11 -36.56 -18.27
C GLN A 10 -11.34 -35.49 -19.00
N ARG A 11 -11.47 -35.36 -20.32
CA ARG A 11 -10.82 -34.33 -21.13
C ARG A 11 -11.20 -32.92 -20.70
N MET A 12 -12.51 -32.69 -20.42
CA MET A 12 -12.96 -31.38 -19.90
C MET A 12 -12.40 -31.05 -18.52
N ARG A 13 -12.18 -32.06 -17.66
CA ARG A 13 -11.53 -31.88 -16.35
C ARG A 13 -10.04 -31.53 -16.51
N ASP A 14 -9.34 -32.22 -17.41
CA ASP A 14 -7.94 -31.98 -17.66
C ASP A 14 -7.71 -30.59 -18.29
N GLU A 15 -8.53 -30.21 -19.27
CA GLU A 15 -8.52 -28.86 -19.86
C GLU A 15 -8.81 -27.78 -18.80
N GLY A 16 -9.79 -27.98 -17.93
CA GLY A 16 -10.08 -27.04 -16.84
C GLY A 16 -8.95 -26.95 -15.79
N GLN A 17 -8.23 -28.06 -15.53
CA GLN A 17 -7.06 -28.03 -14.65
C GLN A 17 -5.90 -27.27 -15.29
N ASP A 18 -5.68 -27.42 -16.59
CA ASP A 18 -4.63 -26.70 -17.33
C ASP A 18 -4.92 -25.19 -17.36
N GLU A 19 -6.16 -24.79 -17.58
CA GLU A 19 -6.58 -23.39 -17.53
C GLU A 19 -6.38 -22.77 -16.14
N LEU A 20 -6.72 -23.48 -15.08
CA LEU A 20 -6.52 -23.02 -13.71
C LEU A 20 -5.04 -22.90 -13.38
N HIS A 21 -4.23 -23.89 -13.77
CA HIS A 21 -2.78 -23.82 -13.58
C HIS A 21 -2.17 -22.63 -14.30
N GLN A 22 -2.59 -22.37 -15.55
CA GLN A 22 -2.12 -21.21 -16.30
C GLN A 22 -2.53 -19.88 -15.63
N ALA A 23 -3.74 -19.80 -15.09
CA ALA A 23 -4.19 -18.63 -14.35
C ALA A 23 -3.34 -18.37 -13.11
N LEU A 24 -2.96 -19.41 -12.36
CA LEU A 24 -2.04 -19.29 -11.21
C LEU A 24 -0.66 -18.80 -11.62
N LEU A 25 -0.10 -19.30 -12.72
CA LEU A 25 1.19 -18.83 -13.25
C LEU A 25 1.13 -17.37 -13.68
N ASN A 26 0.02 -16.94 -14.28
CA ASN A 26 -0.18 -15.55 -14.65
C ASN A 26 -0.26 -14.62 -13.43
N ILE A 27 -0.94 -15.06 -12.36
CA ILE A 27 -0.99 -14.32 -11.10
C ILE A 27 0.43 -14.18 -10.53
N LEU A 28 1.19 -15.27 -10.46
CA LEU A 28 2.57 -15.26 -9.98
C LEU A 28 3.43 -14.27 -10.77
N ALA A 29 3.43 -14.38 -12.10
CA ALA A 29 4.22 -13.51 -12.97
C ALA A 29 3.88 -12.02 -12.78
N ASN A 30 2.58 -11.69 -12.64
CA ASN A 30 2.15 -10.32 -12.38
C ASN A 30 2.63 -9.81 -11.02
N ARG A 31 2.56 -10.63 -9.98
CA ARG A 31 3.02 -10.25 -8.63
C ARG A 31 4.53 -10.08 -8.56
N GLU A 32 5.28 -10.96 -9.21
CA GLU A 32 6.74 -10.84 -9.33
C GLU A 32 7.14 -9.53 -10.02
N GLU A 33 6.46 -9.16 -11.09
CA GLU A 33 6.73 -7.92 -11.83
C GLU A 33 6.37 -6.69 -11.00
N GLU A 34 5.23 -6.69 -10.31
CA GLU A 34 4.85 -5.59 -9.40
C GLU A 34 5.89 -5.37 -8.30
N LEU A 35 6.34 -6.44 -7.66
CA LEU A 35 7.35 -6.36 -6.60
C LEU A 35 8.69 -5.88 -7.16
N ARG A 36 9.11 -6.42 -8.29
CA ARG A 36 10.36 -6.01 -8.97
C ARG A 36 10.33 -4.52 -9.32
N ALA A 37 9.27 -4.06 -9.97
CA ALA A 37 9.11 -2.66 -10.36
C ALA A 37 9.07 -1.73 -9.13
N THR A 38 8.40 -2.15 -8.06
CA THR A 38 8.32 -1.38 -6.81
C THR A 38 9.70 -1.19 -6.18
N ILE A 39 10.47 -2.27 -6.04
CA ILE A 39 11.83 -2.19 -5.47
C ILE A 39 12.78 -1.39 -6.37
N GLN A 40 12.72 -1.58 -7.68
CA GLN A 40 13.58 -0.85 -8.62
C GLN A 40 13.26 0.65 -8.70
N ALA A 41 12.04 1.06 -8.39
CA ALA A 41 11.63 2.47 -8.36
C ALA A 41 12.07 3.22 -7.09
N ILE A 42 12.62 2.53 -6.09
CA ILE A 42 13.06 3.18 -4.85
C ILE A 42 14.29 4.06 -5.11
N ASP A 43 14.15 5.35 -4.86
CA ASP A 43 15.29 6.27 -4.77
C ASP A 43 16.01 6.07 -3.43
N THR A 44 17.20 5.51 -3.48
CA THR A 44 17.99 5.18 -2.27
C THR A 44 18.42 6.42 -1.49
N ARG A 45 18.57 7.58 -2.13
CA ARG A 45 18.87 8.85 -1.45
C ARG A 45 17.65 9.28 -0.64
N GLN A 46 16.47 9.29 -1.25
CA GLN A 46 15.22 9.62 -0.56
C GLN A 46 14.93 8.61 0.56
N LEU A 47 15.11 7.30 0.30
CA LEU A 47 14.93 6.27 1.32
C LEU A 47 15.82 6.52 2.55
N ARG A 48 17.08 6.91 2.35
CA ARG A 48 17.99 7.22 3.45
C ARG A 48 17.47 8.37 4.31
N GLN A 49 16.90 9.41 3.68
CA GLN A 49 16.27 10.52 4.39
C GLN A 49 15.05 10.07 5.18
N ILE A 50 14.18 9.27 4.57
CA ILE A 50 12.99 8.69 5.21
C ILE A 50 13.39 7.86 6.43
N LEU A 51 14.35 6.95 6.28
CA LEU A 51 14.82 6.10 7.37
C LEU A 51 15.42 6.92 8.53
N SER A 52 16.11 8.01 8.22
CA SER A 52 16.61 8.93 9.25
C SER A 52 15.46 9.58 10.03
N LEU A 53 14.41 10.04 9.34
CA LEU A 53 13.21 10.59 9.98
C LEU A 53 12.51 9.57 10.86
N LEU A 54 12.32 8.33 10.35
CA LEU A 54 11.65 7.26 11.10
C LEU A 54 12.42 6.88 12.37
N ARG A 55 13.74 6.90 12.31
CA ARG A 55 14.60 6.62 13.50
C ARG A 55 14.47 7.70 14.56
N SER A 56 14.43 8.95 14.17
CA SER A 56 14.43 10.10 15.09
C SER A 56 13.03 10.56 15.52
N CYS A 57 11.96 10.18 14.81
CA CYS A 57 10.62 10.64 15.12
C CYS A 57 10.14 10.16 16.50
N GLU A 58 9.35 10.98 17.17
CA GLU A 58 8.75 10.66 18.47
C GLU A 58 7.42 9.93 18.34
N VAL A 59 6.57 10.39 17.41
CA VAL A 59 5.24 9.82 17.14
C VAL A 59 5.07 9.60 15.64
N MET A 60 4.45 8.49 15.30
CA MET A 60 4.07 8.15 13.93
C MET A 60 2.55 8.01 13.85
N GLU A 61 1.95 8.64 12.87
CA GLU A 61 0.57 8.37 12.49
C GLU A 61 0.55 7.72 11.12
N VAL A 62 -0.14 6.59 10.98
CA VAL A 62 -0.32 5.91 9.70
C VAL A 62 -1.80 5.93 9.34
N VAL A 63 -2.13 6.54 8.21
CA VAL A 63 -3.51 6.72 7.76
C VAL A 63 -3.73 6.11 6.39
N SER A 64 -4.92 5.57 6.20
CA SER A 64 -5.40 5.03 4.92
C SER A 64 -6.93 5.01 4.92
N GLU A 65 -7.49 4.63 3.78
CA GLU A 65 -8.92 4.37 3.61
C GLU A 65 -9.14 3.08 2.83
N GLY A 66 -10.33 2.50 2.99
CA GLY A 66 -10.76 1.33 2.22
C GLY A 66 -9.77 0.17 2.29
N GLY A 67 -9.37 -0.35 1.13
CA GLY A 67 -8.48 -1.51 1.00
C GLY A 67 -7.06 -1.32 1.53
N GLY A 68 -6.62 -0.08 1.76
CA GLY A 68 -5.31 0.22 2.35
C GLY A 68 -5.27 0.10 3.87
N LEU A 69 -6.42 0.07 4.54
CA LEU A 69 -6.49 0.00 6.01
C LEU A 69 -5.75 -1.20 6.61
N PRO A 70 -5.82 -2.43 6.05
CA PRO A 70 -5.05 -3.55 6.60
C PRO A 70 -3.54 -3.29 6.61
N VAL A 71 -3.01 -2.64 5.58
CA VAL A 71 -1.58 -2.28 5.50
C VAL A 71 -1.22 -1.23 6.55
N ALA A 72 -2.08 -0.22 6.74
CA ALA A 72 -1.87 0.83 7.75
C ALA A 72 -1.87 0.24 9.16
N PHE A 73 -2.77 -0.67 9.47
CA PHE A 73 -2.82 -1.33 10.78
C PHE A 73 -1.62 -2.24 11.01
N ASP A 74 -1.24 -3.05 10.02
CA ASP A 74 -0.03 -3.87 10.10
C ASP A 74 1.22 -3.01 10.32
N ALA A 75 1.36 -1.92 9.57
CA ALA A 75 2.46 -0.96 9.76
C ALA A 75 2.49 -0.40 11.18
N SER A 76 1.35 0.01 11.73
CA SER A 76 1.30 0.56 13.09
C SER A 76 1.72 -0.45 14.15
N ILE A 77 1.36 -1.73 13.99
CA ILE A 77 1.78 -2.83 14.87
C ILE A 77 3.29 -3.05 14.77
N ARG A 78 3.82 -3.15 13.54
CA ARG A 78 5.25 -3.38 13.29
C ARG A 78 6.11 -2.28 13.90
N PHE A 79 5.80 -1.02 13.64
CA PHE A 79 6.54 0.11 14.21
C PHE A 79 6.41 0.19 15.73
N SER A 80 5.26 -0.16 16.30
CA SER A 80 5.09 -0.26 17.76
C SER A 80 5.98 -1.34 18.37
N HIS A 81 6.18 -2.48 17.70
CA HIS A 81 7.14 -3.51 18.13
C HIS A 81 8.58 -3.02 18.14
N LEU A 82 8.93 -2.02 17.32
CA LEU A 82 10.24 -1.35 17.36
C LEU A 82 10.33 -0.28 18.47
N GLY A 83 9.33 -0.16 19.31
CA GLY A 83 9.27 0.82 20.39
C GLY A 83 8.83 2.22 19.93
N LYS A 84 8.31 2.37 18.71
CA LYS A 84 7.76 3.63 18.23
C LYS A 84 6.34 3.84 18.74
N ARG A 85 6.03 5.08 19.09
CA ARG A 85 4.65 5.49 19.40
C ARG A 85 3.88 5.68 18.10
N CYS A 86 3.31 4.60 17.58
CA CYS A 86 2.64 4.57 16.29
C CYS A 86 1.14 4.34 16.47
N VAL A 87 0.33 5.16 15.81
CA VAL A 87 -1.13 5.07 15.83
C VAL A 87 -1.70 4.95 14.42
N SER A 88 -2.82 4.26 14.32
CA SER A 88 -3.62 4.16 13.09
C SER A 88 -5.08 3.97 13.48
N SER A 89 -6.00 4.53 12.70
CA SER A 89 -7.44 4.40 12.93
C SER A 89 -8.20 4.34 11.60
N ALA A 90 -9.33 3.66 11.61
CA ALA A 90 -10.27 3.65 10.48
C ALA A 90 -11.25 4.85 10.53
N VAL A 91 -11.21 5.64 11.58
CA VAL A 91 -12.14 6.77 11.80
C VAL A 91 -11.46 8.06 11.36
N HIS A 92 -12.00 8.70 10.31
CA HIS A 92 -11.42 9.90 9.72
C HIS A 92 -11.29 11.05 10.74
N GLU A 93 -12.33 11.33 11.51
CA GLU A 93 -12.34 12.41 12.51
C GLU A 93 -11.25 12.20 13.57
N LYS A 94 -10.97 10.94 13.93
CA LYS A 94 -9.91 10.60 14.86
C LYS A 94 -8.54 10.81 14.24
N ASN A 95 -8.35 10.42 12.99
CA ASN A 95 -7.10 10.66 12.25
C ASN A 95 -6.83 12.15 12.10
N LEU A 96 -7.84 12.94 11.72
CA LEU A 96 -7.71 14.38 11.58
C LEU A 96 -7.37 15.06 12.92
N ALA A 97 -8.11 14.72 13.98
CA ALA A 97 -7.86 15.26 15.31
C ALA A 97 -6.43 14.91 15.80
N PHE A 98 -5.97 13.71 15.54
CA PHE A 98 -4.62 13.29 15.91
C PHE A 98 -3.55 14.03 15.11
N ALA A 99 -3.71 14.16 13.80
CA ALA A 99 -2.81 14.92 12.93
C ALA A 99 -2.63 16.38 13.40
N GLN A 100 -3.70 16.98 13.93
CA GLN A 100 -3.66 18.32 14.51
C GLN A 100 -2.87 18.42 15.82
N THR A 101 -2.47 17.32 16.43
CA THR A 101 -1.60 17.29 17.61
C THR A 101 -0.13 17.00 17.30
N LEU A 102 0.18 16.58 16.08
CA LEU A 102 1.56 16.26 15.67
C LEU A 102 2.43 17.51 15.64
N THR A 103 3.73 17.30 15.78
CA THR A 103 4.77 18.32 15.78
C THR A 103 5.82 18.03 14.70
N PRO A 104 6.73 18.95 14.38
CA PRO A 104 7.81 18.70 13.42
C PRO A 104 8.76 17.54 13.80
N LYS A 105 8.66 17.01 15.02
CA LYS A 105 9.40 15.83 15.49
C LYS A 105 8.69 14.52 15.21
N ASP A 106 7.51 14.58 14.62
CA ASP A 106 6.66 13.44 14.32
C ASP A 106 6.65 13.17 12.81
N ILE A 107 5.94 12.14 12.37
CA ILE A 107 5.74 11.83 10.96
C ILE A 107 4.32 11.34 10.70
N LEU A 108 3.74 11.78 9.59
CA LEU A 108 2.52 11.23 9.02
C LEU A 108 2.87 10.34 7.83
N ILE A 109 2.43 9.09 7.85
CA ILE A 109 2.53 8.15 6.73
C ILE A 109 1.14 7.94 6.16
N VAL A 110 0.98 8.22 4.88
CA VAL A 110 -0.29 8.10 4.15
C VAL A 110 -0.18 6.97 3.14
N LEU A 111 -1.14 6.06 3.15
CA LEU A 111 -1.25 4.95 2.21
C LEU A 111 -2.51 5.18 1.34
N SER A 112 -2.31 5.44 0.06
CA SER A 112 -3.40 5.65 -0.90
C SER A 112 -2.97 5.23 -2.30
N ALA A 113 -3.55 4.13 -2.81
CA ALA A 113 -3.20 3.63 -4.14
C ALA A 113 -3.46 4.67 -5.23
N SER A 114 -4.63 5.29 -5.24
CA SER A 114 -4.98 6.33 -6.21
C SER A 114 -4.35 7.69 -5.92
N GLY A 115 -3.99 7.96 -4.67
CA GLY A 115 -3.58 9.29 -4.22
C GLY A 115 -4.68 10.34 -4.28
N GLN A 116 -5.95 9.91 -4.42
CA GLN A 116 -7.13 10.77 -4.60
C GLN A 116 -8.14 10.46 -3.50
N SER A 117 -8.01 11.12 -2.38
CA SER A 117 -8.94 11.03 -1.26
C SER A 117 -9.02 12.36 -0.56
N ALA A 118 -10.17 13.01 -0.62
CA ALA A 118 -10.39 14.30 0.05
C ALA A 118 -10.14 14.22 1.56
N ARG A 119 -10.50 13.12 2.18
CA ARG A 119 -10.26 12.90 3.63
C ARG A 119 -8.78 12.77 3.96
N LEU A 120 -8.02 12.01 3.16
CA LEU A 120 -6.56 11.89 3.37
C LEU A 120 -5.84 13.19 3.02
N GLU A 121 -6.33 13.95 2.03
CA GLU A 121 -5.82 15.29 1.74
C GLU A 121 -6.03 16.24 2.93
N GLU A 122 -7.19 16.20 3.59
CA GLU A 122 -7.50 17.00 4.78
C GLU A 122 -6.54 16.66 5.93
N VAL A 123 -6.32 15.38 6.21
CA VAL A 123 -5.36 14.93 7.25
C VAL A 123 -3.94 15.36 6.90
N SER A 124 -3.52 15.20 5.64
CA SER A 124 -2.19 15.59 5.16
C SER A 124 -1.98 17.10 5.25
N ALA A 125 -2.97 17.89 4.87
CA ALA A 125 -2.93 19.35 4.98
C ALA A 125 -2.82 19.81 6.43
N ALA A 126 -3.54 19.16 7.35
CA ALA A 126 -3.45 19.45 8.78
C ALA A 126 -2.03 19.20 9.31
N ALA A 127 -1.39 18.10 8.95
CA ALA A 127 -0.02 17.80 9.31
C ALA A 127 0.97 18.81 8.69
N LYS A 128 0.82 19.14 7.42
CA LYS A 128 1.64 20.12 6.70
C LYS A 128 1.57 21.52 7.32
N GLY A 129 0.37 21.93 7.74
CA GLY A 129 0.17 23.22 8.44
C GLY A 129 0.89 23.31 9.77
N ARG A 130 1.43 22.22 10.29
CA ARG A 130 2.21 22.12 11.53
C ARG A 130 3.67 21.75 11.29
N ASP A 131 4.13 21.82 10.05
CA ASP A 131 5.48 21.44 9.62
C ASP A 131 5.85 19.97 9.92
N VAL A 132 4.84 19.10 9.97
CA VAL A 132 5.02 17.66 10.15
C VAL A 132 5.43 17.03 8.81
N PRO A 133 6.53 16.26 8.75
CA PRO A 133 6.88 15.52 7.53
C PRO A 133 5.78 14.54 7.14
N VAL A 134 5.44 14.51 5.85
CA VAL A 134 4.43 13.61 5.26
C VAL A 134 5.10 12.70 4.25
N LEU A 135 5.00 11.39 4.49
CA LEU A 135 5.38 10.32 3.57
C LEU A 135 4.12 9.72 2.93
N LEU A 136 4.05 9.73 1.62
CA LEU A 136 2.99 9.06 0.86
C LEU A 136 3.52 7.78 0.20
N ILE A 137 2.78 6.69 0.37
CA ILE A 137 2.91 5.46 -0.42
C ILE A 137 1.70 5.39 -1.35
N THR A 138 1.95 5.44 -2.66
CA THR A 138 0.90 5.55 -3.69
C THR A 138 1.29 4.82 -4.96
N CYS A 139 0.31 4.52 -5.81
CA CYS A 139 0.57 4.04 -7.18
C CYS A 139 0.64 5.19 -8.20
N ASP A 140 0.28 6.42 -7.82
CA ASP A 140 0.30 7.60 -8.67
C ASP A 140 1.11 8.74 -8.02
N SER A 141 2.35 8.91 -8.49
CA SER A 141 3.26 9.97 -8.01
C SER A 141 2.87 11.38 -8.45
N HIS A 142 1.87 11.53 -9.32
CA HIS A 142 1.35 12.82 -9.80
C HIS A 142 -0.02 13.17 -9.19
N SER A 143 -0.48 12.37 -8.24
CA SER A 143 -1.77 12.54 -7.57
C SER A 143 -1.83 13.80 -6.69
N PRO A 144 -3.05 14.26 -6.32
CA PRO A 144 -3.22 15.36 -5.37
C PRO A 144 -2.51 15.15 -4.03
N LEU A 145 -2.56 13.95 -3.46
CA LEU A 145 -1.82 13.63 -2.24
C LEU A 145 -0.31 13.72 -2.42
N ALA A 146 0.22 13.34 -3.60
CA ALA A 146 1.64 13.46 -3.90
C ALA A 146 2.11 14.93 -3.91
N GLN A 147 1.24 15.86 -4.27
CA GLN A 147 1.54 17.30 -4.23
C GLN A 147 1.67 17.84 -2.79
N LEU A 148 0.99 17.21 -1.84
CA LEU A 148 1.04 17.58 -0.42
C LEU A 148 2.18 16.88 0.33
N ALA A 149 2.68 15.75 -0.15
CA ALA A 149 3.68 14.95 0.52
C ALA A 149 5.10 15.55 0.38
N ASP A 150 5.92 15.39 1.42
CA ASP A 150 7.34 15.71 1.38
C ASP A 150 8.15 14.58 0.73
N TYR A 151 7.70 13.34 0.92
CA TYR A 151 8.31 12.13 0.37
C TYR A 151 7.24 11.26 -0.28
N VAL A 152 7.55 10.71 -1.44
CA VAL A 152 6.65 9.81 -2.18
C VAL A 152 7.40 8.53 -2.51
N MET A 153 6.85 7.40 -2.08
CA MET A 153 7.29 6.08 -2.51
C MET A 153 6.22 5.45 -3.40
N THR A 154 6.62 5.01 -4.58
CA THR A 154 5.68 4.48 -5.57
C THR A 154 5.58 2.97 -5.47
N ALA A 155 4.36 2.48 -5.24
CA ALA A 155 4.01 1.07 -5.33
C ALA A 155 3.52 0.77 -6.75
N SER A 156 4.16 -0.16 -7.44
CA SER A 156 3.68 -0.63 -8.73
C SER A 156 2.41 -1.45 -8.53
N ASN A 157 1.40 -1.21 -9.34
CA ASN A 157 0.15 -1.96 -9.34
C ASN A 157 -0.22 -2.33 -10.78
N ARG A 158 -0.29 -3.64 -11.05
CA ARG A 158 -0.89 -4.18 -12.27
C ARG A 158 -2.29 -4.64 -11.93
N GLU A 159 -3.28 -3.78 -12.18
CA GLU A 159 -4.68 -4.13 -12.00
C GLU A 159 -5.05 -5.31 -12.90
N GLN A 160 -5.29 -6.46 -12.30
CA GLN A 160 -6.08 -7.48 -12.97
C GLN A 160 -7.54 -7.10 -12.81
N ARG A 161 -8.18 -6.73 -13.92
CA ARG A 161 -9.63 -6.64 -14.00
C ARG A 161 -10.19 -8.05 -13.98
N LEU A 162 -10.35 -8.62 -12.81
CA LEU A 162 -10.93 -9.95 -12.65
C LEU A 162 -12.45 -9.96 -12.92
N ILE A 163 -13.10 -8.79 -12.77
CA ILE A 163 -14.52 -8.59 -13.06
C ILE A 163 -14.69 -7.14 -13.52
N GLU A 164 -15.49 -6.89 -14.55
CA GLU A 164 -15.85 -5.52 -14.96
C GLU A 164 -16.36 -4.71 -13.77
N GLY A 165 -15.69 -3.61 -13.45
CA GLY A 165 -16.04 -2.73 -12.33
C GLY A 165 -15.40 -3.08 -10.97
N SER A 166 -14.62 -4.14 -10.85
CA SER A 166 -13.89 -4.47 -9.63
C SER A 166 -12.48 -3.90 -9.66
N HIS A 167 -12.17 -2.98 -8.76
CA HIS A 167 -10.85 -2.41 -8.55
C HIS A 167 -10.17 -3.06 -7.33
N ALA A 168 -9.84 -4.33 -7.43
CA ALA A 168 -9.07 -5.01 -6.38
C ALA A 168 -7.58 -4.72 -6.59
N ALA A 169 -7.08 -3.66 -5.93
CA ALA A 169 -5.65 -3.39 -5.90
C ALA A 169 -4.91 -4.45 -5.08
N SER A 170 -3.76 -4.91 -5.59
CA SER A 170 -2.86 -5.76 -4.81
C SER A 170 -2.26 -4.99 -3.65
N LEU A 171 -2.24 -5.61 -2.47
CA LEU A 171 -1.59 -5.05 -1.28
C LEU A 171 -0.12 -5.49 -1.13
N LEU A 172 0.43 -6.29 -2.04
CA LEU A 172 1.81 -6.78 -1.95
C LEU A 172 2.82 -5.63 -2.04
N SER A 173 2.70 -4.76 -3.03
CA SER A 173 3.64 -3.66 -3.23
C SER A 173 3.65 -2.63 -2.09
N PRO A 174 2.52 -2.13 -1.59
CA PRO A 174 2.54 -1.28 -0.39
C PRO A 174 3.04 -2.03 0.85
N ASN A 175 2.74 -3.32 1.02
CA ASN A 175 3.28 -4.10 2.13
C ASN A 175 4.80 -4.24 2.05
N VAL A 176 5.37 -4.50 0.88
CA VAL A 176 6.83 -4.60 0.74
C VAL A 176 7.52 -3.26 1.01
N LEU A 177 6.89 -2.14 0.65
CA LEU A 177 7.43 -0.81 1.00
C LEU A 177 7.42 -0.58 2.53
N ILE A 178 6.38 -1.01 3.22
CA ILE A 178 6.37 -0.98 4.70
C ILE A 178 7.49 -1.87 5.25
N GLU A 179 7.72 -3.05 4.70
CA GLU A 179 8.84 -3.91 5.11
C GLU A 179 10.19 -3.24 4.90
N VAL A 180 10.40 -2.57 3.77
CA VAL A 180 11.62 -1.79 3.50
C VAL A 180 11.84 -0.70 4.56
N LEU A 181 10.78 -0.04 5.01
CA LEU A 181 10.85 1.00 6.05
C LEU A 181 11.08 0.42 7.46
N TYR A 182 10.68 -0.82 7.67
CA TYR A 182 10.80 -1.51 8.97
C TYR A 182 12.20 -2.09 9.20
N TYR A 183 12.90 -2.53 8.14
CA TYR A 183 14.27 -3.06 8.20
C TYR A 183 15.31 -1.93 8.25
#